data_817e50e3880d652fdaebc5ce39e83ce4
#
_entry.id   817e50e3880d652fdaebc5ce39e83ce4
#
_cell.length_a   1.000
_cell.length_b   1.000
_cell.length_c   1.000
_cell.angle_alpha   90.00
_cell.angle_beta   90.00
_cell.angle_gamma   90.00
#
_symmetry.space_group_name_H-M   'P 1'
#
loop_
_entity.id
_entity.type
_entity.pdbx_description
1 polymer ?
#
loop_
_entity_poly.entity_id
_entity_poly.type
_entity_poly.pdbx_seq_one_letter_code
_entity_poly.pdbx_strand_id
1 'polypeptide(L)'
;MRLVLGSTLVILAVACGAYLLRNHPTSRAFSAASPTGSAVSKPDFDSEIKPIFQARCQPCHFQGGKVYEKLPFDKAETITRLGTRLFTRIKDEKEQQKIRAFLANP
;
A
#
# COMPACT_ATOMS: atom_id res chain seq x y z
N MET A 1 -55.67 27.43 31.43
CA MET A 1 -55.16 26.32 30.62
C MET A 1 -54.25 26.72 29.43
N ARG A 2 -53.95 27.98 29.25
CA ARG A 2 -53.09 28.48 28.15
C ARG A 2 -51.61 28.74 28.51
N LEU A 3 -51.25 28.70 29.79
CA LEU A 3 -49.87 29.00 30.22
C LEU A 3 -48.96 27.76 30.27
N VAL A 4 -49.53 26.54 30.26
CA VAL A 4 -48.70 25.31 30.42
C VAL A 4 -48.10 24.86 29.08
N LEU A 5 -48.75 25.16 27.93
CA LEU A 5 -48.25 24.75 26.63
C LEU A 5 -47.01 25.54 26.15
N GLY A 6 -46.87 26.79 26.59
CA GLY A 6 -45.73 27.63 26.19
C GLY A 6 -44.42 27.22 26.86
N SER A 7 -44.51 26.77 28.11
CA SER A 7 -43.32 26.40 28.87
C SER A 7 -42.65 25.09 28.42
N THR A 8 -43.45 24.12 28.00
CA THR A 8 -42.96 22.84 27.49
C THR A 8 -42.27 22.99 26.12
N LEU A 9 -42.73 23.90 25.28
CA LEU A 9 -42.17 24.11 23.96
C LEU A 9 -40.81 24.82 24.03
N VAL A 10 -40.62 25.72 24.97
CA VAL A 10 -39.35 26.41 25.23
C VAL A 10 -38.31 25.44 25.78
N ILE A 11 -38.70 24.54 26.69
CA ILE A 11 -37.80 23.54 27.27
C ILE A 11 -37.31 22.55 26.20
N LEU A 12 -38.22 22.11 25.31
CA LEU A 12 -37.84 21.23 24.20
C LEU A 12 -36.89 21.89 23.20
N ALA A 13 -37.06 23.18 22.91
CA ALA A 13 -36.20 23.92 21.99
C ALA A 13 -34.76 24.07 22.59
N VAL A 14 -34.66 24.34 23.89
CA VAL A 14 -33.37 24.47 24.57
C VAL A 14 -32.65 23.12 24.67
N ALA A 15 -33.37 22.05 24.94
CA ALA A 15 -32.81 20.70 25.01
C ALA A 15 -32.30 20.24 23.62
N CYS A 16 -33.04 20.54 22.56
CA CYS A 16 -32.64 20.19 21.19
C CYS A 16 -31.40 20.99 20.75
N GLY A 17 -31.32 22.25 21.10
CA GLY A 17 -30.15 23.11 20.81
C GLY A 17 -28.89 22.63 21.54
N ALA A 18 -29.01 22.26 22.81
CA ALA A 18 -27.91 21.74 23.60
C ALA A 18 -27.42 20.37 23.12
N TYR A 19 -28.36 19.54 22.59
CA TYR A 19 -28.03 18.23 22.03
C TYR A 19 -27.23 18.34 20.72
N LEU A 20 -27.58 19.29 19.87
CA LEU A 20 -26.89 19.54 18.61
C LEU A 20 -25.48 20.11 18.81
N LEU A 21 -25.30 20.95 19.83
CA LEU A 21 -23.97 21.49 20.18
C LEU A 21 -23.03 20.44 20.79
N ARG A 22 -23.58 19.41 21.42
CA ARG A 22 -22.78 18.33 22.04
C ARG A 22 -22.39 17.23 21.08
N ASN A 23 -23.14 17.08 20.01
CA ASN A 23 -22.93 16.04 19.01
C ASN A 23 -22.35 16.55 17.69
N HIS A 24 -21.75 17.75 17.66
CA HIS A 24 -20.90 18.07 16.54
C HIS A 24 -19.76 17.06 16.55
N PRO A 25 -19.63 16.17 15.55
CA PRO A 25 -18.39 15.51 15.36
C PRO A 25 -17.38 16.63 15.17
N THR A 26 -16.47 16.78 16.11
CA THR A 26 -15.24 17.52 15.85
C THR A 26 -14.74 16.98 14.54
N SER A 27 -14.96 17.71 13.46
CA SER A 27 -14.21 17.54 12.24
C SER A 27 -12.75 17.72 12.72
N ARG A 28 -12.14 16.58 13.12
CA ARG A 28 -10.71 16.52 13.06
C ARG A 28 -10.39 17.02 11.67
N ALA A 29 -9.87 18.23 11.61
CA ALA A 29 -9.13 18.64 10.46
C ALA A 29 -8.21 17.45 10.19
N PHE A 30 -8.60 16.64 9.19
CA PHE A 30 -7.65 15.85 8.48
C PHE A 30 -6.68 16.90 7.98
N SER A 31 -5.65 17.13 8.78
CA SER A 31 -4.43 17.70 8.27
C SER A 31 -4.16 16.75 7.12
N ALA A 32 -4.49 17.22 5.91
CA ALA A 32 -3.96 16.64 4.73
C ALA A 32 -2.44 16.72 4.93
N ALA A 33 -1.90 15.70 5.61
CA ALA A 33 -0.57 15.28 5.33
C ALA A 33 -0.62 15.11 3.82
N SER A 34 -0.17 16.10 3.10
CA SER A 34 0.25 15.94 1.72
C SER A 34 0.91 14.58 1.71
N PRO A 35 0.54 13.65 0.83
CA PRO A 35 1.41 12.57 0.55
C PRO A 35 2.68 13.29 0.09
N THR A 36 3.59 13.52 1.02
CA THR A 36 4.99 13.66 0.67
C THR A 36 5.19 12.45 -0.17
N GLY A 37 5.24 12.67 -1.50
CA GLY A 37 5.51 11.60 -2.43
C GLY A 37 6.70 10.89 -1.83
N SER A 38 6.47 9.76 -1.20
CA SER A 38 7.51 8.81 -0.98
C SER A 38 8.02 8.59 -2.39
N ALA A 39 9.12 9.26 -2.72
CA ALA A 39 9.91 8.85 -3.85
C ALA A 39 10.02 7.35 -3.64
N VAL A 40 9.34 6.57 -4.48
CA VAL A 40 9.37 5.12 -4.39
C VAL A 40 10.83 4.80 -4.60
N SER A 41 11.55 4.64 -3.49
CA SER A 41 12.96 4.31 -3.52
C SER A 41 13.05 3.00 -4.28
N LYS A 42 13.94 2.96 -5.28
CA LYS A 42 14.20 1.73 -6.02
C LYS A 42 14.41 0.59 -5.03
N PRO A 43 13.66 -0.50 -5.12
CA PRO A 43 13.89 -1.66 -4.27
C PRO A 43 15.32 -2.18 -4.47
N ASP A 44 15.98 -2.51 -3.37
CA ASP A 44 17.32 -3.09 -3.42
C ASP A 44 17.27 -4.52 -3.95
N PHE A 45 18.18 -4.83 -4.87
CA PHE A 45 18.18 -6.12 -5.53
C PHE A 45 18.44 -7.28 -4.58
N ASP A 46 19.49 -7.18 -3.75
CA ASP A 46 19.93 -8.29 -2.92
C ASP A 46 19.01 -8.57 -1.75
N SER A 47 18.45 -7.52 -1.14
CA SER A 47 17.60 -7.64 0.06
C SER A 47 16.11 -7.75 -0.23
N GLU A 48 15.63 -7.25 -1.37
CA GLU A 48 14.19 -7.18 -1.64
C GLU A 48 13.73 -7.97 -2.88
N ILE A 49 14.53 -7.99 -3.93
CA ILE A 49 14.16 -8.61 -5.21
C ILE A 49 14.64 -10.06 -5.31
N LYS A 50 15.92 -10.28 -5.02
CA LYS A 50 16.53 -11.62 -5.07
C LYS A 50 15.83 -12.67 -4.20
N PRO A 51 15.37 -12.37 -2.97
CA PRO A 51 14.63 -13.34 -2.15
C PRO A 51 13.34 -13.83 -2.80
N ILE A 52 12.65 -12.99 -3.59
CA ILE A 52 11.45 -13.39 -4.33
C ILE A 52 11.78 -14.52 -5.32
N PHE A 53 12.88 -14.35 -6.05
CA PHE A 53 13.32 -15.36 -7.00
C PHE A 53 13.90 -16.60 -6.32
N GLN A 54 14.57 -16.46 -5.20
CA GLN A 54 15.02 -17.60 -4.42
C GLN A 54 13.87 -18.49 -3.99
N ALA A 55 12.81 -17.90 -3.44
CA ALA A 55 11.65 -18.66 -2.96
C ALA A 55 10.92 -19.45 -4.09
N ARG A 56 11.00 -18.97 -5.34
CA ARG A 56 10.17 -19.50 -6.43
C ARG A 56 10.96 -20.22 -7.54
N CYS A 57 12.25 -19.92 -7.68
CA CYS A 57 13.04 -20.33 -8.84
C CYS A 57 14.29 -21.15 -8.47
N GLN A 58 14.49 -21.43 -7.17
CA GLN A 58 15.50 -22.40 -6.75
C GLN A 58 15.03 -23.84 -7.02
N PRO A 59 15.97 -24.78 -7.22
CA PRO A 59 17.42 -24.56 -7.38
C PRO A 59 17.82 -24.18 -8.80
N CYS A 60 16.94 -24.27 -9.78
CA CYS A 60 17.29 -24.27 -11.21
C CYS A 60 18.04 -23.03 -11.70
N HIS A 61 17.64 -21.84 -11.21
CA HIS A 61 18.20 -20.55 -11.65
C HIS A 61 19.25 -19.97 -10.69
N PHE A 62 19.69 -20.75 -9.71
CA PHE A 62 20.72 -20.37 -8.73
C PHE A 62 21.91 -21.29 -8.81
N GLN A 63 22.99 -20.91 -8.10
CA GLN A 63 24.27 -21.63 -8.16
C GLN A 63 24.08 -23.14 -8.00
N GLY A 64 24.66 -23.91 -8.91
CA GLY A 64 24.50 -25.36 -8.99
C GLY A 64 23.22 -25.85 -9.71
N GLY A 65 22.34 -24.94 -10.12
CA GLY A 65 21.10 -25.28 -10.84
C GLY A 65 21.32 -25.52 -12.33
N LYS A 66 20.41 -26.29 -12.95
CA LYS A 66 20.52 -26.76 -14.34
C LYS A 66 20.57 -25.65 -15.39
N VAL A 67 19.99 -24.47 -15.10
CA VAL A 67 19.91 -23.35 -16.04
C VAL A 67 20.71 -22.13 -15.57
N TYR A 68 21.44 -22.26 -14.46
CA TYR A 68 22.17 -21.15 -13.87
C TYR A 68 23.15 -20.48 -14.82
N GLU A 69 23.95 -21.26 -15.55
CA GLU A 69 24.95 -20.74 -16.48
C GLU A 69 24.33 -19.89 -17.62
N LYS A 70 23.11 -20.22 -18.01
CA LYS A 70 22.40 -19.51 -19.10
C LYS A 70 21.54 -18.37 -18.57
N LEU A 71 20.98 -18.53 -17.36
CA LEU A 71 19.96 -17.63 -16.83
C LEU A 71 20.05 -17.53 -15.29
N PRO A 72 21.10 -16.87 -14.77
CA PRO A 72 21.30 -16.70 -13.33
C PRO A 72 20.34 -15.65 -12.75
N PHE A 73 19.50 -16.02 -11.78
CA PHE A 73 18.55 -15.11 -11.13
C PHE A 73 19.12 -14.40 -9.89
N ASP A 74 20.36 -14.65 -9.55
CA ASP A 74 21.11 -13.93 -8.54
C ASP A 74 21.82 -12.68 -9.08
N LYS A 75 21.57 -12.34 -10.33
CA LYS A 75 22.14 -11.17 -11.01
C LYS A 75 21.04 -10.20 -11.44
N ALA A 76 21.18 -8.94 -11.01
CA ALA A 76 20.25 -7.86 -11.33
C ALA A 76 20.04 -7.67 -12.83
N GLU A 77 21.13 -7.76 -13.62
CA GLU A 77 21.11 -7.60 -15.05
C GLU A 77 20.23 -8.65 -15.76
N THR A 78 20.24 -9.87 -15.26
CA THR A 78 19.39 -10.94 -15.80
C THR A 78 17.92 -10.62 -15.58
N ILE A 79 17.57 -10.15 -14.39
CA ILE A 79 16.20 -9.76 -14.05
C ILE A 79 15.75 -8.56 -14.88
N THR A 80 16.58 -7.55 -15.02
CA THR A 80 16.31 -6.37 -15.87
C THR A 80 16.08 -6.77 -17.33
N ARG A 81 16.91 -7.66 -17.87
CA ARG A 81 16.80 -8.14 -19.26
C ARG A 81 15.52 -8.94 -19.48
N LEU A 82 15.08 -9.76 -18.53
CA LEU A 82 13.85 -10.53 -18.61
C LEU A 82 12.60 -9.67 -18.48
N GLY A 83 12.66 -8.63 -17.66
CA GLY A 83 11.59 -7.68 -17.48
C GLY A 83 10.26 -8.35 -17.09
N THR A 84 9.18 -7.92 -17.71
CA THR A 84 7.82 -8.41 -17.39
C THR A 84 7.55 -9.86 -17.75
N ARG A 85 8.44 -10.52 -18.49
CA ARG A 85 8.33 -11.98 -18.77
C ARG A 85 8.36 -12.83 -17.51
N LEU A 86 8.97 -12.30 -16.43
CA LEU A 86 9.00 -12.93 -15.11
C LEU A 86 7.59 -13.15 -14.53
N PHE A 87 6.61 -12.31 -14.89
CA PHE A 87 5.25 -12.39 -14.39
C PHE A 87 4.45 -13.58 -14.88
N THR A 88 4.97 -14.31 -15.86
CA THR A 88 4.39 -15.61 -16.23
C THR A 88 4.49 -16.63 -15.10
N ARG A 89 5.49 -16.49 -14.23
CA ARG A 89 5.77 -17.38 -13.09
C ARG A 89 5.46 -16.77 -11.74
N ILE A 90 5.55 -15.46 -11.62
CA ILE A 90 5.27 -14.73 -10.38
C ILE A 90 3.85 -14.16 -10.48
N LYS A 91 2.92 -14.70 -9.69
CA LYS A 91 1.49 -14.34 -9.72
C LYS A 91 1.06 -13.45 -8.56
N ASP A 92 1.88 -13.34 -7.53
CA ASP A 92 1.61 -12.47 -6.39
C ASP A 92 1.76 -11.00 -6.79
N GLU A 93 0.71 -10.21 -6.59
CA GLU A 93 0.67 -8.82 -7.02
C GLU A 93 1.67 -7.92 -6.28
N LYS A 94 1.91 -8.19 -4.99
CA LYS A 94 2.87 -7.41 -4.20
C LYS A 94 4.30 -7.64 -4.69
N GLU A 95 4.62 -8.90 -5.00
CA GLU A 95 5.91 -9.25 -5.59
C GLU A 95 6.07 -8.63 -6.97
N GLN A 96 5.02 -8.67 -7.80
CA GLN A 96 5.02 -8.01 -9.11
C GLN A 96 5.22 -6.51 -8.99
N GLN A 97 4.57 -5.85 -8.04
CA GLN A 97 4.73 -4.41 -7.80
C GLN A 97 6.18 -4.06 -7.42
N LYS A 98 6.79 -4.83 -6.52
CA LYS A 98 8.22 -4.65 -6.18
C LYS A 98 9.13 -4.81 -7.39
N ILE A 99 8.91 -5.85 -8.16
CA ILE A 99 9.71 -6.10 -9.38
C ILE A 99 9.49 -4.97 -10.40
N ARG A 100 8.26 -4.49 -10.60
CA ARG A 100 8.00 -3.35 -11.48
C ARG A 100 8.72 -2.08 -11.01
N ALA A 101 8.71 -1.80 -9.73
CA ALA A 101 9.42 -0.64 -9.16
C ALA A 101 10.94 -0.76 -9.37
N PHE A 102 11.49 -1.97 -9.25
CA PHE A 102 12.89 -2.24 -9.56
C PHE A 102 13.20 -2.04 -11.04
N LEU A 103 12.36 -2.56 -11.94
CA LEU A 103 12.55 -2.47 -13.39
C LEU A 103 12.36 -1.04 -13.95
N ALA A 104 11.57 -0.21 -13.30
CA ALA A 104 11.34 1.17 -13.70
C ALA A 104 12.57 2.07 -13.50
N ASN A 105 13.52 1.64 -12.69
CA ASN A 105 14.74 2.37 -12.35
C ASN A 105 15.96 1.43 -12.52
N PRO A 106 16.34 1.09 -13.74
CA PRO A 106 17.42 0.15 -14.01
C PRO A 106 18.79 0.66 -13.57
#